data_97d54dc33fbd161a11dccccc9adac772
#
_entry.id   97d54dc33fbd161a11dccccc9adac772
#
_cell.length_a   1.000
_cell.length_b   1.000
_cell.length_c   1.000
_cell.angle_alpha   90.00
_cell.angle_beta   90.00
_cell.angle_gamma   90.00
#
_symmetry.space_group_name_H-M   'P 1'
#
loop_
_entity.id
_entity.type
_entity.pdbx_description
1 polymer ?
#
loop_
_entity_poly.entity_id
_entity_poly.type
_entity_poly.pdbx_seq_one_letter_code
_entity_poly.pdbx_strand_id
1 'polypeptide(L)'
;MEKGYKILGNYIRLVDERNRDLAVTKLLGVSISKKFIPSIANIVGTDLSNYKIVRTGQFAYGPVTSRNGEKISIAYLDEEDCIISSSYTVFEVENKEELDPEYLMLWFSRPEFDRYARYKSHGSVREIFDWNELCMVELPVPDIEKQRKIVKAYKTITDRIDLKQKINDNLEAQANAIFSSSAPDFTDLQPINNFGTVITGKTPPTSVAEYYGNDIPFIKTPDMHGNVYITSSECSLSKAGADSQKNKYITENTVVVACIGANAGKVALTSYIAQTNQQINAIISKYPCFLYFSIKAYTAELRTLGEGSSTMININKTSFENYEIPTPSDNTLQQL
;
A
#
# COMPACT_ATOMS: atom_id res chain seq x y z
N MET A 1 25.06 14.37 -24.52
CA MET A 1 24.28 15.08 -23.48
C MET A 1 23.01 15.61 -24.13
N GLU A 2 21.83 15.20 -23.66
CA GLU A 2 20.57 15.79 -24.16
C GLU A 2 20.51 17.28 -23.83
N LYS A 3 19.86 18.05 -24.70
CA LYS A 3 19.79 19.51 -24.55
C LYS A 3 19.06 19.87 -23.23
N GLY A 4 19.79 20.48 -22.29
CA GLY A 4 19.27 20.87 -20.96
C GLY A 4 19.62 19.92 -19.82
N TYR A 5 20.27 18.79 -20.08
CA TYR A 5 20.77 17.89 -19.03
C TYR A 5 22.11 18.38 -18.49
N LYS A 6 22.31 18.20 -17.19
CA LYS A 6 23.50 18.59 -16.44
C LYS A 6 24.01 17.40 -15.61
N ILE A 7 25.29 17.37 -15.33
CA ILE A 7 25.93 16.36 -14.47
C ILE A 7 25.65 16.70 -13.01
N LEU A 8 25.09 15.77 -12.26
CA LEU A 8 24.65 15.93 -10.89
C LEU A 8 25.82 16.32 -9.95
N GLY A 9 27.00 15.75 -10.15
CA GLY A 9 28.19 16.02 -9.34
C GLY A 9 28.59 17.48 -9.26
N ASN A 10 28.12 18.34 -10.18
CA ASN A 10 28.36 19.78 -10.12
C ASN A 10 27.47 20.53 -9.13
N TYR A 11 26.51 19.85 -8.51
CA TYR A 11 25.48 20.45 -7.66
C TYR A 11 25.41 19.86 -6.25
N ILE A 12 26.14 18.76 -6.01
CA ILE A 12 26.07 18.00 -4.75
C ILE A 12 27.45 17.80 -4.14
N ARG A 13 27.49 17.70 -2.81
CA ARG A 13 28.71 17.37 -2.07
C ARG A 13 28.45 16.32 -1.01
N LEU A 14 29.51 15.54 -0.69
CA LEU A 14 29.51 14.58 0.40
C LEU A 14 29.46 15.29 1.76
N VAL A 15 28.76 14.65 2.71
CA VAL A 15 28.74 15.01 4.12
C VAL A 15 29.16 13.79 4.94
N ASP A 16 30.08 13.96 5.89
CA ASP A 16 30.53 12.90 6.81
C ASP A 16 30.58 13.42 8.26
N GLU A 17 29.47 13.87 8.75
CA GLU A 17 29.30 14.28 10.14
C GLU A 17 29.01 13.06 11.02
N ARG A 18 29.79 12.89 12.12
CA ARG A 18 29.63 11.75 13.04
C ARG A 18 29.01 12.16 14.35
N ASN A 19 28.21 11.30 14.94
CA ASN A 19 27.49 11.52 16.19
C ASN A 19 28.39 11.34 17.43
N ARG A 20 29.56 12.00 17.43
CA ARG A 20 30.63 11.81 18.41
C ARG A 20 30.20 12.10 19.85
N ASP A 21 29.37 13.09 20.01
CA ASP A 21 28.83 13.57 21.29
C ASP A 21 27.51 12.84 21.69
N LEU A 22 27.01 11.95 20.85
CA LEU A 22 25.74 11.23 21.04
C LEU A 22 24.53 12.15 21.20
N ALA A 23 24.61 13.38 20.69
CA ALA A 23 23.55 14.38 20.84
C ALA A 23 22.30 14.06 20.02
N VAL A 24 22.45 13.41 18.87
CA VAL A 24 21.33 12.99 18.04
C VAL A 24 20.98 11.53 18.35
N THR A 25 19.74 11.29 18.77
CA THR A 25 19.29 9.96 19.25
C THR A 25 18.31 9.28 18.31
N LYS A 26 17.67 10.02 17.39
CA LYS A 26 16.70 9.47 16.43
C LYS A 26 17.42 8.59 15.41
N LEU A 27 17.30 7.28 15.55
CA LEU A 27 17.93 6.31 14.64
C LEU A 27 17.00 5.90 13.52
N LEU A 28 17.40 6.17 12.29
CA LEU A 28 16.66 5.82 11.08
C LEU A 28 17.50 4.93 10.14
N GLY A 29 16.85 4.36 9.17
CA GLY A 29 17.40 3.73 7.99
C GLY A 29 16.77 4.31 6.74
N VAL A 30 17.26 3.92 5.55
CA VAL A 30 16.70 4.36 4.27
C VAL A 30 16.08 3.18 3.54
N SER A 31 14.79 3.32 3.22
CA SER A 31 14.00 2.30 2.55
C SER A 31 14.13 2.38 1.02
N ILE A 32 13.89 1.26 0.33
CA ILE A 32 13.67 1.21 -1.12
C ILE A 32 12.39 1.94 -1.56
N SER A 33 11.50 2.29 -0.62
CA SER A 33 10.36 3.17 -0.88
C SER A 33 10.74 4.65 -0.89
N LYS A 34 12.06 4.98 -0.86
CA LYS A 34 12.61 6.33 -0.96
C LYS A 34 12.26 7.23 0.24
N LYS A 35 12.16 6.62 1.42
CA LYS A 35 11.83 7.32 2.68
C LYS A 35 12.79 6.93 3.78
N PHE A 36 13.05 7.84 4.72
CA PHE A 36 13.60 7.47 6.01
C PHE A 36 12.55 6.68 6.81
N ILE A 37 12.98 5.61 7.45
CA ILE A 37 12.12 4.73 8.25
C ILE A 37 12.83 4.40 9.58
N PRO A 38 12.10 4.06 10.65
CA PRO A 38 12.71 3.56 11.86
C PRO A 38 13.65 2.39 11.55
N SER A 39 14.85 2.41 12.13
CA SER A 39 15.82 1.34 11.90
C SER A 39 15.33 0.04 12.54
N ILE A 40 15.39 -1.04 11.79
CA ILE A 40 15.12 -2.41 12.27
C ILE A 40 16.37 -3.12 12.81
N ALA A 41 17.52 -2.43 12.79
CA ALA A 41 18.79 -3.00 13.25
C ALA A 41 18.79 -3.19 14.77
N ASN A 42 19.27 -4.35 15.24
CA ASN A 42 19.56 -4.52 16.65
C ASN A 42 20.81 -3.71 17.02
N ILE A 43 20.65 -2.68 17.83
CA ILE A 43 21.70 -1.76 18.27
C ILE A 43 22.21 -2.04 19.68
N VAL A 44 21.76 -3.10 20.33
CA VAL A 44 22.22 -3.46 21.67
C VAL A 44 23.74 -3.71 21.65
N GLY A 45 24.49 -2.92 22.40
CA GLY A 45 25.96 -2.98 22.42
C GLY A 45 26.66 -2.33 21.22
N THR A 46 25.94 -1.65 20.34
CA THR A 46 26.54 -0.92 19.20
C THR A 46 26.98 0.49 19.62
N ASP A 47 28.20 0.86 19.28
CA ASP A 47 28.69 2.23 19.45
C ASP A 47 28.08 3.18 18.41
N LEU A 48 27.14 4.00 18.84
CA LEU A 48 26.46 4.98 18.01
C LEU A 48 27.26 6.25 17.73
N SER A 49 28.43 6.45 18.37
CA SER A 49 29.30 7.60 18.12
C SER A 49 29.89 7.59 16.71
N ASN A 50 29.97 6.42 16.09
CA ASN A 50 30.43 6.22 14.72
C ASN A 50 29.34 6.33 13.65
N TYR A 51 28.10 6.45 14.07
CA TYR A 51 26.98 6.65 13.13
C TYR A 51 27.06 8.04 12.49
N LYS A 52 26.53 8.18 11.30
CA LYS A 52 26.49 9.47 10.60
C LYS A 52 25.26 10.23 11.02
N ILE A 53 25.43 11.55 11.25
CA ILE A 53 24.30 12.47 11.39
C ILE A 53 23.82 12.82 9.98
N VAL A 54 22.51 12.84 9.82
CA VAL A 54 21.83 13.42 8.65
C VAL A 54 21.05 14.62 9.14
N ARG A 55 21.36 15.78 8.64
CA ARG A 55 20.66 17.03 8.96
C ARG A 55 19.44 17.20 8.07
N THR A 56 18.45 17.91 8.57
CA THR A 56 17.32 18.37 7.76
C THR A 56 17.80 19.05 6.48
N GLY A 57 17.32 18.61 5.34
CA GLY A 57 17.76 19.14 4.04
C GLY A 57 18.87 18.33 3.36
N GLN A 58 19.31 17.24 3.96
CA GLN A 58 20.30 16.33 3.39
C GLN A 58 19.68 15.04 2.86
N PHE A 59 20.46 14.34 2.07
CA PHE A 59 20.12 13.03 1.51
C PHE A 59 20.97 11.95 2.15
N ALA A 60 20.42 10.74 2.19
CA ALA A 60 21.20 9.55 2.45
C ALA A 60 20.82 8.44 1.48
N TYR A 61 21.81 7.63 1.06
CA TYR A 61 21.54 6.44 0.28
C TYR A 61 22.42 5.26 0.70
N GLY A 62 21.87 4.06 0.52
CA GLY A 62 22.61 2.82 0.72
C GLY A 62 23.34 2.43 -0.57
N PRO A 63 24.67 2.45 -0.62
CA PRO A 63 25.42 2.15 -1.84
C PRO A 63 25.31 0.67 -2.25
N VAL A 64 25.05 -0.25 -1.32
CA VAL A 64 24.91 -1.69 -1.60
C VAL A 64 23.54 -1.98 -2.21
N THR A 65 23.49 -2.34 -3.47
CA THR A 65 22.25 -2.59 -4.24
C THR A 65 21.86 -4.06 -4.33
N SER A 66 22.78 -4.98 -4.15
CA SER A 66 22.59 -6.43 -4.34
C SER A 66 21.47 -7.07 -3.49
N ARG A 67 21.03 -6.43 -2.41
CA ARG A 67 19.94 -6.91 -1.53
C ARG A 67 18.60 -6.20 -1.74
N ASN A 68 18.57 -5.19 -2.59
CA ASN A 68 17.43 -4.29 -2.76
C ASN A 68 16.57 -4.61 -3.99
N GLY A 69 16.82 -5.74 -4.67
CA GLY A 69 16.18 -6.09 -5.93
C GLY A 69 16.53 -5.06 -7.03
N GLU A 70 15.52 -4.50 -7.66
CA GLU A 70 15.69 -3.53 -8.76
C GLU A 70 15.72 -2.06 -8.30
N LYS A 71 15.69 -1.80 -6.99
CA LYS A 71 15.57 -0.44 -6.44
C LYS A 71 16.78 -0.06 -5.61
N ILE A 72 17.14 1.23 -5.62
CA ILE A 72 18.13 1.79 -4.70
C ILE A 72 17.43 2.46 -3.52
N SER A 73 17.97 2.26 -2.31
CA SER A 73 17.54 3.00 -1.11
C SER A 73 18.18 4.37 -1.10
N ILE A 74 17.42 5.42 -1.36
CA ILE A 74 17.83 6.82 -1.30
C ILE A 74 16.67 7.66 -0.79
N ALA A 75 16.92 8.64 0.07
CA ALA A 75 15.89 9.51 0.62
C ALA A 75 16.43 10.89 0.95
N TYR A 76 15.54 11.87 0.96
CA TYR A 76 15.73 13.24 1.41
C TYR A 76 15.12 13.40 2.80
N LEU A 77 15.86 14.03 3.75
CA LEU A 77 15.37 14.26 5.10
C LEU A 77 14.72 15.64 5.17
N ASP A 78 13.41 15.67 5.28
CA ASP A 78 12.60 16.89 5.47
C ASP A 78 12.03 17.02 6.90
N GLU A 79 12.40 16.08 7.78
CA GLU A 79 12.08 16.09 9.21
C GLU A 79 13.29 16.47 10.05
N GLU A 80 13.17 16.27 11.38
CA GLU A 80 14.26 16.52 12.34
C GLU A 80 15.51 15.64 12.07
N ASP A 81 16.64 16.14 12.50
CA ASP A 81 17.93 15.46 12.37
C ASP A 81 17.91 14.05 12.92
N CYS A 82 18.60 13.13 12.25
CA CYS A 82 18.67 11.74 12.64
C CYS A 82 20.08 11.17 12.51
N ILE A 83 20.32 9.98 13.06
CA ILE A 83 21.51 9.19 12.82
C ILE A 83 21.19 7.98 11.95
N ILE A 84 22.15 7.60 11.12
CA ILE A 84 22.11 6.39 10.29
C ILE A 84 23.41 5.61 10.39
N SER A 85 23.39 4.33 10.05
CA SER A 85 24.59 3.51 10.01
C SER A 85 25.67 4.14 9.13
N SER A 86 26.94 3.97 9.54
CA SER A 86 28.11 4.44 8.78
C SER A 86 28.22 3.87 7.36
N SER A 87 27.48 2.80 7.06
CA SER A 87 27.43 2.19 5.72
C SER A 87 26.68 3.01 4.67
N TYR A 88 25.84 3.97 5.09
CA TYR A 88 25.17 4.88 4.18
C TYR A 88 26.08 6.02 3.74
N THR A 89 25.84 6.54 2.55
CA THR A 89 26.45 7.77 2.04
C THR A 89 25.48 8.92 2.26
N VAL A 90 25.98 10.00 2.91
CA VAL A 90 25.23 11.24 3.14
C VAL A 90 25.75 12.31 2.22
N PHE A 91 24.87 13.11 1.64
CA PHE A 91 25.23 14.22 0.77
C PHE A 91 24.16 15.33 0.81
N GLU A 92 24.51 16.47 0.29
CA GLU A 92 23.57 17.60 0.19
C GLU A 92 23.73 18.34 -1.13
N VAL A 93 22.74 19.15 -1.47
CA VAL A 93 22.83 20.11 -2.58
C VAL A 93 23.62 21.33 -2.09
N GLU A 94 24.65 21.73 -2.85
CA GLU A 94 25.51 22.86 -2.48
C GLU A 94 24.79 24.20 -2.59
N ASN A 95 24.11 24.43 -3.71
CA ASN A 95 23.38 25.68 -3.97
C ASN A 95 21.90 25.40 -4.28
N LYS A 96 21.05 25.62 -3.26
CA LYS A 96 19.60 25.42 -3.38
C LYS A 96 18.89 26.42 -4.31
N GLU A 97 19.58 27.48 -4.74
CA GLU A 97 19.07 28.42 -5.75
C GLU A 97 19.38 27.96 -7.19
N GLU A 98 20.17 26.90 -7.36
CA GLU A 98 20.43 26.29 -8.66
C GLU A 98 19.72 24.95 -8.81
N LEU A 99 19.77 24.10 -7.76
CA LEU A 99 19.08 22.80 -7.71
C LEU A 99 18.27 22.68 -6.42
N ASP A 100 16.96 22.60 -6.57
CA ASP A 100 16.06 22.37 -5.44
C ASP A 100 16.18 20.91 -4.96
N PRO A 101 16.44 20.66 -3.65
CA PRO A 101 16.60 19.30 -3.14
C PRO A 101 15.34 18.42 -3.31
N GLU A 102 14.15 18.98 -3.19
CA GLU A 102 12.92 18.23 -3.37
C GLU A 102 12.70 17.88 -4.85
N TYR A 103 13.08 18.80 -5.77
CA TYR A 103 13.09 18.50 -7.19
C TYR A 103 14.06 17.35 -7.51
N LEU A 104 15.26 17.36 -6.90
CA LEU A 104 16.20 16.26 -7.03
C LEU A 104 15.64 14.95 -6.50
N MET A 105 14.90 14.98 -5.37
CA MET A 105 14.25 13.79 -4.83
C MET A 105 13.16 13.24 -5.77
N LEU A 106 12.42 14.10 -6.47
CA LEU A 106 11.49 13.66 -7.52
C LEU A 106 12.20 12.92 -8.65
N TRP A 107 13.40 13.37 -9.04
CA TRP A 107 14.21 12.66 -10.02
C TRP A 107 14.62 11.28 -9.54
N PHE A 108 15.09 11.16 -8.30
CA PHE A 108 15.48 9.89 -7.70
C PHE A 108 14.32 8.92 -7.49
N SER A 109 13.09 9.44 -7.41
CA SER A 109 11.88 8.62 -7.23
C SER A 109 11.44 7.90 -8.52
N ARG A 110 12.03 8.22 -9.67
CA ARG A 110 11.65 7.64 -10.95
C ARG A 110 12.19 6.21 -11.11
N PRO A 111 11.41 5.30 -11.71
CA PRO A 111 11.89 3.95 -12.03
C PRO A 111 13.13 3.93 -12.95
N GLU A 112 13.30 4.97 -13.79
CA GLU A 112 14.47 5.13 -14.66
C GLU A 112 15.76 5.27 -13.85
N PHE A 113 15.71 6.03 -12.74
CA PHE A 113 16.83 6.17 -11.85
C PHE A 113 17.18 4.85 -11.14
N ASP A 114 16.20 4.08 -10.71
CA ASP A 114 16.44 2.75 -10.13
C ASP A 114 17.14 1.83 -11.15
N ARG A 115 16.67 1.79 -12.40
CA ARG A 115 17.31 1.02 -13.47
C ARG A 115 18.73 1.48 -13.76
N TYR A 116 18.97 2.80 -13.79
CA TYR A 116 20.29 3.39 -13.96
C TYR A 116 21.23 2.98 -12.81
N ALA A 117 20.82 3.18 -11.56
CA ALA A 117 21.61 2.81 -10.39
C ALA A 117 21.92 1.31 -10.38
N ARG A 118 20.98 0.46 -10.74
CA ARG A 118 21.18 -0.99 -10.85
C ARG A 118 22.19 -1.34 -11.95
N TYR A 119 22.06 -0.77 -13.13
CA TYR A 119 22.97 -0.98 -14.26
C TYR A 119 24.41 -0.53 -13.96
N LYS A 120 24.54 0.58 -13.22
CA LYS A 120 25.84 1.18 -12.84
C LYS A 120 26.44 0.59 -11.56
N SER A 121 25.75 -0.34 -10.91
CA SER A 121 26.29 -1.04 -9.74
C SER A 121 27.29 -2.10 -10.15
N HIS A 122 28.46 -2.11 -9.50
CA HIS A 122 29.56 -3.02 -9.80
C HIS A 122 30.00 -3.81 -8.57
N GLY A 123 30.53 -5.02 -8.80
CA GLY A 123 31.11 -5.89 -7.77
C GLY A 123 30.68 -7.34 -7.92
N SER A 124 31.60 -8.27 -7.63
CA SER A 124 31.36 -9.72 -7.80
C SER A 124 30.61 -10.37 -6.65
N VAL A 125 30.68 -9.80 -5.43
CA VAL A 125 30.04 -10.34 -4.21
C VAL A 125 28.98 -9.39 -3.66
N ARG A 126 29.24 -8.08 -3.75
CA ARG A 126 28.31 -7.02 -3.39
C ARG A 126 28.32 -5.97 -4.49
N GLU A 127 27.22 -5.81 -5.16
CA GLU A 127 27.07 -4.75 -6.15
C GLU A 127 26.90 -3.41 -5.42
N ILE A 128 27.71 -2.44 -5.81
CA ILE A 128 27.79 -1.13 -5.18
C ILE A 128 27.56 -0.06 -6.25
N PHE A 129 26.60 0.82 -5.97
CA PHE A 129 26.42 2.08 -6.67
C PHE A 129 27.18 3.15 -5.89
N ASP A 130 28.40 3.46 -6.32
CA ASP A 130 29.28 4.33 -5.58
C ASP A 130 28.99 5.83 -5.81
N TRP A 131 29.69 6.66 -5.04
CA TRP A 131 29.53 8.12 -5.11
C TRP A 131 29.89 8.69 -6.48
N ASN A 132 30.93 8.17 -7.13
CA ASN A 132 31.36 8.68 -8.43
C ASN A 132 30.29 8.38 -9.50
N GLU A 133 29.68 7.21 -9.48
CA GLU A 133 28.57 6.87 -10.37
C GLU A 133 27.35 7.76 -10.10
N LEU A 134 27.05 8.08 -8.82
CA LEU A 134 25.99 9.04 -8.49
C LEU A 134 26.30 10.44 -9.06
N CYS A 135 27.54 10.90 -8.93
CA CYS A 135 27.97 12.18 -9.49
C CYS A 135 27.88 12.25 -11.02
N MET A 136 27.98 11.12 -11.72
CA MET A 136 27.86 11.06 -13.18
C MET A 136 26.44 11.04 -13.70
N VAL A 137 25.43 11.02 -12.82
CA VAL A 137 24.02 11.07 -13.22
C VAL A 137 23.75 12.35 -14.00
N GLU A 138 23.13 12.21 -15.16
CA GLU A 138 22.65 13.33 -15.96
C GLU A 138 21.14 13.56 -15.68
N LEU A 139 20.78 14.80 -15.36
CA LEU A 139 19.38 15.19 -15.12
C LEU A 139 19.07 16.56 -15.71
N PRO A 140 17.80 16.84 -16.05
CA PRO A 140 17.41 18.18 -16.46
C PRO A 140 17.43 19.11 -15.26
N VAL A 141 18.12 20.25 -15.39
CA VAL A 141 18.18 21.33 -14.37
C VAL A 141 17.60 22.59 -15.01
N PRO A 142 16.26 22.75 -15.05
CA PRO A 142 15.64 23.99 -15.49
C PRO A 142 15.89 25.12 -14.49
N ASP A 143 15.41 26.34 -14.80
CA ASP A 143 15.47 27.43 -13.84
C ASP A 143 14.77 27.07 -12.52
N ILE A 144 15.22 27.66 -11.41
CA ILE A 144 14.78 27.31 -10.06
C ILE A 144 13.27 27.53 -9.87
N GLU A 145 12.70 28.54 -10.50
CA GLU A 145 11.27 28.82 -10.43
C GLU A 145 10.44 27.66 -11.03
N LYS A 146 10.92 27.10 -12.13
CA LYS A 146 10.27 25.94 -12.77
C LYS A 146 10.39 24.68 -11.90
N GLN A 147 11.57 24.46 -11.29
CA GLN A 147 11.77 23.34 -10.35
C GLN A 147 10.78 23.44 -9.19
N ARG A 148 10.71 24.62 -8.52
CA ARG A 148 9.79 24.87 -7.39
C ARG A 148 8.32 24.72 -7.79
N LYS A 149 7.94 25.12 -9.00
CA LYS A 149 6.57 24.91 -9.52
C LYS A 149 6.25 23.41 -9.69
N ILE A 150 7.21 22.63 -10.19
CA ILE A 150 7.04 21.16 -10.34
C ILE A 150 6.89 20.51 -8.94
N VAL A 151 7.76 20.84 -7.99
CA VAL A 151 7.67 20.34 -6.61
C VAL A 151 6.33 20.70 -5.98
N LYS A 152 5.91 21.96 -6.08
CA LYS A 152 4.62 22.42 -5.54
C LYS A 152 3.44 21.67 -6.15
N ALA A 153 3.44 21.46 -7.46
CA ALA A 153 2.38 20.72 -8.13
C ALA A 153 2.33 19.25 -7.65
N TYR A 154 3.49 18.60 -7.54
CA TYR A 154 3.60 17.24 -7.06
C TYR A 154 3.11 17.13 -5.59
N LYS A 155 3.64 17.98 -4.69
CA LYS A 155 3.22 18.01 -3.27
C LYS A 155 1.72 18.25 -3.12
N THR A 156 1.15 19.16 -3.87
CA THR A 156 -0.30 19.42 -3.80
C THR A 156 -1.13 18.15 -4.06
N ILE A 157 -0.66 17.29 -4.95
CA ILE A 157 -1.35 16.03 -5.27
C ILE A 157 -1.08 14.98 -4.18
N THR A 158 0.19 14.78 -3.78
CA THR A 158 0.57 13.77 -2.79
C THR A 158 -0.01 14.08 -1.42
N ASP A 159 0.08 15.33 -0.95
CA ASP A 159 -0.49 15.76 0.34
C ASP A 159 -2.02 15.54 0.35
N ARG A 160 -2.68 15.78 -0.78
CA ARG A 160 -4.12 15.52 -0.91
C ARG A 160 -4.44 14.02 -0.85
N ILE A 161 -3.61 13.17 -1.44
CA ILE A 161 -3.75 11.71 -1.36
C ILE A 161 -3.56 11.25 0.09
N ASP A 162 -2.49 11.69 0.75
CA ASP A 162 -2.18 11.33 2.13
C ASP A 162 -3.26 11.82 3.10
N LEU A 163 -3.77 13.05 2.90
CA LEU A 163 -4.87 13.57 3.71
C LEU A 163 -6.14 12.73 3.55
N LYS A 164 -6.49 12.38 2.31
CA LYS A 164 -7.66 11.52 2.05
C LYS A 164 -7.51 10.14 2.67
N GLN A 165 -6.30 9.56 2.62
CA GLN A 165 -6.04 8.28 3.28
C GLN A 165 -6.23 8.39 4.78
N LYS A 166 -5.66 9.40 5.44
CA LYS A 166 -5.84 9.65 6.87
C LYS A 166 -7.31 9.88 7.26
N ILE A 167 -8.08 10.56 6.41
CA ILE A 167 -9.53 10.75 6.63
C ILE A 167 -10.24 9.40 6.56
N ASN A 168 -9.95 8.56 5.55
CA ASN A 168 -10.56 7.24 5.41
C ASN A 168 -10.23 6.34 6.61
N ASP A 169 -8.97 6.29 7.02
CA ASP A 169 -8.51 5.50 8.17
C ASP A 169 -9.23 5.94 9.45
N ASN A 170 -9.40 7.26 9.64
CA ASN A 170 -10.10 7.81 10.81
C ASN A 170 -11.60 7.48 10.78
N LEU A 171 -12.25 7.63 9.63
CA LEU A 171 -13.67 7.27 9.46
C LEU A 171 -13.91 5.78 9.72
N GLU A 172 -13.04 4.91 9.22
CA GLU A 172 -13.10 3.47 9.48
C GLU A 172 -12.91 3.17 10.98
N ALA A 173 -11.94 3.81 11.62
CA ALA A 173 -11.69 3.68 13.06
C ALA A 173 -12.90 4.15 13.90
N GLN A 174 -13.53 5.26 13.53
CA GLN A 174 -14.74 5.77 14.19
C GLN A 174 -15.92 4.79 14.01
N ALA A 175 -16.16 4.30 12.80
CA ALA A 175 -17.22 3.34 12.54
C ALA A 175 -17.00 2.03 13.31
N ASN A 176 -15.76 1.55 13.36
CA ASN A 176 -15.40 0.37 14.15
C ASN A 176 -15.60 0.61 15.67
N ALA A 177 -15.31 1.81 16.17
CA ALA A 177 -15.56 2.14 17.58
C ALA A 177 -17.05 2.16 17.91
N ILE A 178 -17.90 2.71 17.02
CA ILE A 178 -19.37 2.68 17.16
C ILE A 178 -19.86 1.23 17.20
N PHE A 179 -19.44 0.41 16.25
CA PHE A 179 -19.79 -1.02 16.21
C PHE A 179 -19.37 -1.73 17.50
N SER A 180 -18.12 -1.55 17.95
CA SER A 180 -17.57 -2.18 19.15
C SER A 180 -18.26 -1.73 20.42
N SER A 181 -18.68 -0.46 20.51
CA SER A 181 -19.43 0.05 21.66
C SER A 181 -20.85 -0.54 21.75
N SER A 182 -21.43 -0.95 20.63
CA SER A 182 -22.72 -1.60 20.56
C SER A 182 -22.63 -3.12 20.76
N ALA A 183 -21.44 -3.71 20.59
CA ALA A 183 -21.24 -5.17 20.66
C ALA A 183 -21.67 -5.84 21.99
N PRO A 184 -21.59 -5.20 23.19
CA PRO A 184 -22.10 -5.80 24.43
C PRO A 184 -23.61 -6.11 24.41
N ASP A 185 -24.38 -5.44 23.52
CA ASP A 185 -25.82 -5.65 23.37
C ASP A 185 -26.14 -6.79 22.38
N PHE A 186 -25.10 -7.42 21.77
CA PHE A 186 -25.26 -8.50 20.79
C PHE A 186 -25.38 -9.83 21.54
N THR A 187 -26.58 -10.20 21.94
CA THR A 187 -26.86 -11.36 22.81
C THR A 187 -27.24 -12.62 22.04
N ASP A 188 -27.79 -12.46 20.84
CA ASP A 188 -28.30 -13.57 20.03
C ASP A 188 -27.27 -13.95 18.95
N LEU A 189 -27.20 -15.24 18.65
CA LEU A 189 -26.43 -15.75 17.52
C LEU A 189 -27.39 -16.02 16.35
N GLN A 190 -27.09 -15.50 15.19
CA GLN A 190 -27.87 -15.74 14.00
C GLN A 190 -26.97 -16.03 12.78
N PRO A 191 -27.38 -16.95 11.90
CA PRO A 191 -26.61 -17.27 10.71
C PRO A 191 -26.64 -16.10 9.70
N ILE A 192 -25.55 -15.93 8.97
CA ILE A 192 -25.34 -14.85 7.99
C ILE A 192 -26.49 -14.74 7.00
N ASN A 193 -27.07 -15.87 6.55
CA ASN A 193 -28.16 -15.90 5.58
C ASN A 193 -29.47 -15.25 6.08
N ASN A 194 -29.64 -15.04 7.40
CA ASN A 194 -30.77 -14.30 7.95
C ASN A 194 -30.70 -12.79 7.62
N PHE A 195 -29.51 -12.27 7.29
CA PHE A 195 -29.29 -10.85 7.03
C PHE A 195 -29.31 -10.50 5.54
N GLY A 196 -29.31 -11.49 4.64
CA GLY A 196 -29.31 -11.21 3.22
C GLY A 196 -29.14 -12.45 2.34
N THR A 197 -29.09 -12.20 1.05
CA THR A 197 -28.92 -13.26 0.04
C THR A 197 -27.44 -13.47 -0.26
N VAL A 198 -26.95 -14.68 -0.06
CA VAL A 198 -25.57 -15.05 -0.37
C VAL A 198 -25.44 -15.54 -1.82
N ILE A 199 -24.55 -14.91 -2.57
CA ILE A 199 -24.22 -15.24 -3.96
C ILE A 199 -22.76 -15.63 -4.04
N THR A 200 -22.47 -16.87 -4.35
CA THR A 200 -21.11 -17.29 -4.74
C THR A 200 -20.84 -16.85 -6.18
N GLY A 201 -19.74 -16.18 -6.41
CA GLY A 201 -19.33 -15.74 -7.72
C GLY A 201 -19.06 -16.90 -8.68
N LYS A 202 -18.91 -16.58 -9.95
CA LYS A 202 -18.60 -17.53 -11.01
C LYS A 202 -17.79 -16.83 -12.10
N THR A 203 -16.80 -17.52 -12.64
CA THR A 203 -16.02 -17.03 -13.78
C THR A 203 -16.67 -17.52 -15.07
N PRO A 204 -17.02 -16.63 -16.01
CA PRO A 204 -17.46 -17.04 -17.35
C PRO A 204 -16.36 -17.81 -18.07
N PRO A 205 -16.69 -18.70 -19.04
CA PRO A 205 -15.70 -19.44 -19.80
C PRO A 205 -14.66 -18.50 -20.45
N THR A 206 -13.39 -18.69 -20.12
CA THR A 206 -12.29 -17.86 -20.65
C THR A 206 -12.02 -18.10 -22.13
N SER A 207 -12.51 -19.22 -22.69
CA SER A 207 -12.42 -19.55 -24.11
C SER A 207 -13.34 -18.67 -24.97
N VAL A 208 -14.32 -17.98 -24.38
CA VAL A 208 -15.25 -17.08 -25.07
C VAL A 208 -14.76 -15.64 -24.88
N ALA A 209 -13.90 -15.17 -25.79
CA ALA A 209 -13.28 -13.85 -25.67
C ALA A 209 -14.30 -12.68 -25.59
N GLU A 210 -15.44 -12.80 -26.28
CA GLU A 210 -16.55 -11.83 -26.27
C GLU A 210 -17.22 -11.65 -24.89
N TYR A 211 -16.98 -12.54 -23.93
CA TYR A 211 -17.48 -12.39 -22.56
C TYR A 211 -16.63 -11.44 -21.71
N TYR A 212 -15.46 -11.06 -22.19
CA TYR A 212 -14.57 -10.13 -21.52
C TYR A 212 -14.55 -8.79 -22.24
N GLY A 213 -14.64 -7.69 -21.49
CA GLY A 213 -14.78 -6.34 -22.03
C GLY A 213 -14.62 -5.30 -20.92
N ASN A 214 -15.35 -4.17 -21.04
CA ASN A 214 -15.23 -3.05 -20.11
C ASN A 214 -16.58 -2.59 -19.51
N ASP A 215 -17.63 -3.43 -19.60
CA ASP A 215 -18.99 -2.97 -19.25
C ASP A 215 -19.30 -3.21 -17.77
N ILE A 216 -18.98 -4.39 -17.23
CA ILE A 216 -19.33 -4.78 -15.87
C ILE A 216 -18.06 -5.18 -15.11
N PRO A 217 -17.70 -4.48 -14.02
CA PRO A 217 -16.56 -4.84 -13.17
C PRO A 217 -16.64 -6.30 -12.71
N PHE A 218 -15.52 -7.02 -12.81
CA PHE A 218 -15.41 -8.41 -12.40
C PHE A 218 -14.38 -8.54 -11.29
N ILE A 219 -14.87 -8.56 -10.06
CA ILE A 219 -14.05 -8.52 -8.84
C ILE A 219 -13.42 -9.88 -8.58
N LYS A 220 -12.12 -9.88 -8.34
CA LYS A 220 -11.33 -11.03 -7.89
C LYS A 220 -10.67 -10.72 -6.54
N THR A 221 -10.16 -11.74 -5.86
CA THR A 221 -9.51 -11.54 -4.55
C THR A 221 -8.32 -10.57 -4.55
N PRO A 222 -7.51 -10.40 -5.61
CA PRO A 222 -6.50 -9.34 -5.66
C PRO A 222 -7.06 -7.92 -5.60
N ASP A 223 -8.30 -7.69 -6.11
CA ASP A 223 -8.94 -6.36 -6.07
C ASP A 223 -9.34 -5.92 -4.66
N MET A 224 -9.29 -6.85 -3.68
CA MET A 224 -9.60 -6.59 -2.27
C MET A 224 -8.34 -6.11 -1.53
N HIS A 225 -7.91 -4.87 -1.80
CA HIS A 225 -6.65 -4.28 -1.32
C HIS A 225 -6.65 -3.85 0.16
N GLY A 226 -7.66 -4.23 0.96
CA GLY A 226 -7.77 -3.87 2.37
C GLY A 226 -8.51 -2.54 2.63
N ASN A 227 -9.00 -1.87 1.61
CA ASN A 227 -9.93 -0.75 1.75
C ASN A 227 -11.34 -1.25 2.08
N VAL A 228 -12.12 -0.40 2.77
CA VAL A 228 -13.54 -0.71 3.06
C VAL A 228 -14.32 -0.94 1.78
N TYR A 229 -14.14 -0.06 0.79
CA TYR A 229 -14.81 -0.14 -0.51
C TYR A 229 -13.86 -0.56 -1.63
N ILE A 230 -14.33 -1.47 -2.48
CA ILE A 230 -13.70 -1.77 -3.78
C ILE A 230 -14.17 -0.72 -4.78
N THR A 231 -13.25 0.13 -5.22
CA THR A 231 -13.51 1.24 -6.14
C THR A 231 -13.08 0.97 -7.58
N SER A 232 -12.35 -0.11 -7.82
CA SER A 232 -11.91 -0.55 -9.15
C SER A 232 -11.64 -2.05 -9.16
N SER A 233 -11.68 -2.66 -10.33
CA SER A 233 -11.25 -4.04 -10.57
C SER A 233 -10.31 -4.08 -11.77
N GLU A 234 -9.32 -4.98 -11.74
CA GLU A 234 -8.38 -5.17 -12.86
C GLU A 234 -9.06 -5.75 -14.11
N CYS A 235 -10.15 -6.49 -13.92
CA CYS A 235 -10.87 -7.15 -14.99
C CYS A 235 -12.31 -6.66 -15.05
N SER A 236 -12.88 -6.70 -16.25
CA SER A 236 -14.30 -6.46 -16.48
C SER A 236 -14.87 -7.47 -17.49
N LEU A 237 -16.14 -7.71 -17.42
CA LEU A 237 -16.91 -8.50 -18.37
C LEU A 237 -17.58 -7.57 -19.38
N SER A 238 -17.82 -8.10 -20.57
CA SER A 238 -18.79 -7.50 -21.48
C SER A 238 -20.20 -7.70 -20.93
N LYS A 239 -21.16 -6.94 -21.42
CA LYS A 239 -22.57 -7.14 -21.07
C LYS A 239 -23.03 -8.56 -21.39
N ALA A 240 -22.62 -9.12 -22.53
CA ALA A 240 -22.93 -10.50 -22.92
C ALA A 240 -22.35 -11.52 -21.93
N GLY A 241 -21.10 -11.32 -21.49
CA GLY A 241 -20.44 -12.18 -20.51
C GLY A 241 -21.14 -12.14 -19.16
N ALA A 242 -21.47 -10.96 -18.68
CA ALA A 242 -22.18 -10.79 -17.41
C ALA A 242 -23.61 -11.35 -17.51
N ASP A 243 -24.33 -11.12 -18.61
CA ASP A 243 -25.68 -11.63 -18.83
C ASP A 243 -25.73 -13.15 -19.06
N SER A 244 -24.63 -13.80 -19.41
CA SER A 244 -24.52 -15.27 -19.46
C SER A 244 -24.71 -15.93 -18.10
N GLN A 245 -24.56 -15.14 -17.02
CA GLN A 245 -24.72 -15.57 -15.62
C GLN A 245 -25.45 -14.49 -14.80
N LYS A 246 -26.65 -14.11 -15.24
CA LYS A 246 -27.46 -13.01 -14.65
C LYS A 246 -27.68 -13.11 -13.16
N ASN A 247 -27.78 -14.33 -12.62
CA ASN A 247 -27.96 -14.58 -11.19
C ASN A 247 -26.70 -14.34 -10.34
N LYS A 248 -25.60 -13.86 -10.95
CA LYS A 248 -24.33 -13.53 -10.28
C LYS A 248 -24.09 -12.03 -10.15
N TYR A 249 -25.00 -11.19 -10.63
CA TYR A 249 -24.95 -9.76 -10.36
C TYR A 249 -25.08 -9.46 -8.88
N ILE A 250 -24.25 -8.56 -8.40
CA ILE A 250 -24.30 -7.98 -7.06
C ILE A 250 -24.46 -6.47 -7.18
N THR A 251 -25.13 -5.87 -6.21
CA THR A 251 -25.45 -4.44 -6.19
C THR A 251 -24.33 -3.65 -5.49
N GLU A 252 -24.42 -2.34 -5.56
CA GLU A 252 -23.68 -1.43 -4.69
C GLU A 252 -23.96 -1.76 -3.21
N ASN A 253 -22.98 -1.50 -2.34
CA ASN A 253 -23.01 -1.83 -0.91
C ASN A 253 -23.19 -3.33 -0.60
N THR A 254 -22.89 -4.21 -1.54
CA THR A 254 -22.83 -5.64 -1.25
C THR A 254 -21.55 -5.96 -0.46
N VAL A 255 -21.68 -6.72 0.62
CA VAL A 255 -20.53 -7.25 1.37
C VAL A 255 -19.94 -8.41 0.59
N VAL A 256 -18.65 -8.34 0.27
CA VAL A 256 -17.91 -9.39 -0.43
C VAL A 256 -16.83 -9.96 0.48
N VAL A 257 -16.72 -11.27 0.53
CA VAL A 257 -15.79 -11.99 1.40
C VAL A 257 -14.97 -12.97 0.57
N ALA A 258 -13.65 -12.85 0.65
CA ALA A 258 -12.76 -13.85 0.05
C ALA A 258 -12.84 -15.15 0.84
N CYS A 259 -13.08 -16.26 0.16
CA CYS A 259 -13.34 -17.54 0.81
C CYS A 259 -12.28 -18.61 0.51
N ILE A 260 -11.32 -18.33 -0.39
CA ILE A 260 -10.31 -19.32 -0.81
C ILE A 260 -8.90 -18.75 -0.70
N GLY A 261 -7.97 -19.57 -0.20
CA GLY A 261 -6.53 -19.32 -0.20
C GLY A 261 -6.06 -18.36 0.88
N ALA A 262 -4.89 -17.75 0.67
CA ALA A 262 -4.24 -16.86 1.64
C ALA A 262 -5.07 -15.62 2.00
N ASN A 263 -5.91 -15.16 1.08
CA ASN A 263 -6.80 -14.01 1.27
C ASN A 263 -8.13 -14.36 1.96
N ALA A 264 -8.40 -15.63 2.28
CA ALA A 264 -9.64 -16.04 2.93
C ALA A 264 -9.88 -15.21 4.20
N GLY A 265 -11.13 -14.76 4.40
CA GLY A 265 -11.54 -13.89 5.49
C GLY A 265 -11.43 -12.40 5.20
N LYS A 266 -10.74 -11.95 4.14
CA LYS A 266 -10.80 -10.54 3.73
C LYS A 266 -12.23 -10.16 3.37
N VAL A 267 -12.69 -9.02 3.89
CA VAL A 267 -14.02 -8.47 3.66
C VAL A 267 -13.93 -7.06 3.06
N ALA A 268 -14.84 -6.73 2.17
CA ALA A 268 -14.98 -5.39 1.60
C ALA A 268 -16.44 -5.14 1.18
N LEU A 269 -16.75 -3.88 0.86
CA LEU A 269 -18.01 -3.45 0.26
C LEU A 269 -17.80 -3.09 -1.21
N THR A 270 -18.82 -3.30 -2.03
CA THR A 270 -18.81 -2.85 -3.43
C THR A 270 -19.30 -1.42 -3.55
N SER A 271 -18.64 -0.60 -4.38
CA SER A 271 -19.09 0.77 -4.69
C SER A 271 -19.91 0.88 -5.98
N TYR A 272 -20.19 -0.26 -6.63
CA TYR A 272 -20.86 -0.32 -7.93
C TYR A 272 -21.51 -1.72 -8.15
N ILE A 273 -22.37 -1.80 -9.17
CA ILE A 273 -22.88 -3.09 -9.65
C ILE A 273 -21.72 -3.89 -10.29
N ALA A 274 -21.55 -5.14 -9.88
CA ALA A 274 -20.45 -6.00 -10.32
C ALA A 274 -20.85 -7.47 -10.41
N GLN A 275 -19.89 -8.30 -10.81
CA GLN A 275 -19.88 -9.74 -10.59
C GLN A 275 -18.54 -10.15 -9.95
N THR A 276 -18.49 -11.33 -9.35
CA THR A 276 -17.29 -11.84 -8.68
C THR A 276 -16.89 -13.22 -9.21
N ASN A 277 -15.61 -13.58 -9.00
CA ASN A 277 -15.17 -14.94 -9.26
C ASN A 277 -15.64 -15.92 -8.15
N GLN A 278 -15.44 -17.21 -8.36
CA GLN A 278 -15.86 -18.28 -7.44
C GLN A 278 -15.10 -18.28 -6.09
N GLN A 279 -14.07 -17.47 -5.92
CA GLN A 279 -13.33 -17.35 -4.67
C GLN A 279 -13.99 -16.38 -3.68
N ILE A 280 -15.06 -15.72 -4.08
CA ILE A 280 -15.77 -14.71 -3.31
C ILE A 280 -17.22 -15.14 -3.09
N ASN A 281 -17.66 -15.08 -1.83
CA ASN A 281 -19.07 -15.06 -1.46
C ASN A 281 -19.49 -13.60 -1.21
N ALA A 282 -20.62 -13.22 -1.81
CA ALA A 282 -21.19 -11.89 -1.72
C ALA A 282 -22.53 -11.95 -0.96
N ILE A 283 -22.81 -10.98 -0.10
CA ILE A 283 -24.06 -10.88 0.66
C ILE A 283 -24.75 -9.58 0.29
N ILE A 284 -25.87 -9.68 -0.40
CA ILE A 284 -26.78 -8.55 -0.67
C ILE A 284 -27.68 -8.40 0.54
N SER A 285 -27.55 -7.29 1.26
CA SER A 285 -28.25 -7.04 2.53
C SER A 285 -28.72 -5.60 2.64
N LYS A 286 -29.74 -5.39 3.47
CA LYS A 286 -30.14 -4.05 3.93
C LYS A 286 -29.29 -3.53 5.11
N TYR A 287 -28.40 -4.35 5.66
CA TYR A 287 -27.51 -4.02 6.78
C TYR A 287 -26.02 -4.22 6.40
N PRO A 288 -25.52 -3.56 5.36
CA PRO A 288 -24.16 -3.81 4.85
C PRO A 288 -23.07 -3.44 5.86
N CYS A 289 -23.23 -2.34 6.60
CA CYS A 289 -22.25 -1.89 7.60
C CYS A 289 -22.16 -2.89 8.76
N PHE A 290 -23.27 -3.31 9.33
CA PHE A 290 -23.31 -4.34 10.37
C PHE A 290 -22.59 -5.61 9.93
N LEU A 291 -22.92 -6.15 8.76
CA LEU A 291 -22.29 -7.36 8.24
C LEU A 291 -20.80 -7.17 7.98
N TYR A 292 -20.40 -6.02 7.42
CA TYR A 292 -18.98 -5.72 7.19
C TYR A 292 -18.18 -5.80 8.48
N PHE A 293 -18.61 -5.08 9.53
CA PHE A 293 -17.88 -5.04 10.80
C PHE A 293 -17.97 -6.38 11.56
N SER A 294 -19.12 -7.06 11.54
CA SER A 294 -19.29 -8.38 12.14
C SER A 294 -18.32 -9.39 11.50
N ILE A 295 -18.33 -9.53 10.17
CA ILE A 295 -17.44 -10.47 9.48
C ILE A 295 -15.97 -10.10 9.68
N LYS A 296 -15.65 -8.81 9.69
CA LYS A 296 -14.29 -8.34 9.95
C LYS A 296 -13.82 -8.70 11.36
N ALA A 297 -14.67 -8.53 12.37
CA ALA A 297 -14.35 -8.87 13.76
C ALA A 297 -14.10 -10.37 13.95
N TYR A 298 -14.85 -11.23 13.25
CA TYR A 298 -14.79 -12.69 13.37
C TYR A 298 -14.04 -13.37 12.23
N THR A 299 -13.16 -12.63 11.54
CA THR A 299 -12.37 -13.17 10.40
C THR A 299 -11.53 -14.40 10.79
N ALA A 300 -10.95 -14.41 12.00
CA ALA A 300 -10.11 -15.53 12.45
C ALA A 300 -10.93 -16.82 12.58
N GLU A 301 -12.08 -16.73 13.23
CA GLU A 301 -13.01 -17.85 13.42
C GLU A 301 -13.60 -18.32 12.08
N LEU A 302 -13.97 -17.38 11.23
CA LEU A 302 -14.50 -17.67 9.88
C LEU A 302 -13.48 -18.46 9.04
N ARG A 303 -12.18 -18.17 9.18
CA ARG A 303 -11.10 -18.90 8.50
C ARG A 303 -11.04 -20.36 8.93
N THR A 304 -11.30 -20.66 10.21
CA THR A 304 -11.26 -22.03 10.71
C THR A 304 -12.30 -22.93 10.04
N LEU A 305 -13.41 -22.38 9.53
CA LEU A 305 -14.40 -23.14 8.74
C LEU A 305 -13.84 -23.72 7.44
N GLY A 306 -12.79 -23.10 6.92
CA GLY A 306 -12.12 -23.54 5.69
C GLY A 306 -10.86 -24.38 5.91
N GLU A 307 -10.43 -24.55 7.17
CA GLU A 307 -9.27 -25.34 7.58
C GLU A 307 -9.65 -26.84 7.70
N GLY A 308 -10.05 -27.42 6.60
CA GLY A 308 -10.37 -28.84 6.50
C GLY A 308 -9.19 -29.68 5.99
N SER A 309 -9.48 -30.82 5.37
CA SER A 309 -8.50 -31.80 4.85
C SER A 309 -7.59 -31.33 3.69
N SER A 310 -7.64 -30.05 3.28
CA SER A 310 -6.81 -29.50 2.20
C SER A 310 -5.76 -28.52 2.72
N THR A 311 -4.63 -28.43 2.01
CA THR A 311 -3.54 -27.49 2.30
C THR A 311 -3.93 -26.02 2.05
N MET A 312 -5.11 -25.77 1.51
CA MET A 312 -5.60 -24.43 1.18
C MET A 312 -6.97 -24.18 1.83
N ILE A 313 -7.10 -23.06 2.54
CA ILE A 313 -8.36 -22.63 3.15
C ILE A 313 -9.44 -22.52 2.06
N ASN A 314 -10.61 -23.12 2.30
CA ASN A 314 -11.75 -23.07 1.39
C ASN A 314 -13.07 -23.05 2.19
N ILE A 315 -13.62 -21.86 2.38
CA ILE A 315 -14.92 -21.64 3.04
C ILE A 315 -16.01 -21.80 2.00
N ASN A 316 -16.64 -22.98 1.96
CA ASN A 316 -17.74 -23.22 1.02
C ASN A 316 -18.99 -22.37 1.34
N LYS A 317 -19.88 -22.24 0.35
CA LYS A 317 -21.08 -21.40 0.48
C LYS A 317 -21.93 -21.78 1.68
N THR A 318 -22.22 -23.07 1.87
CA THR A 318 -23.10 -23.55 2.94
C THR A 318 -22.53 -23.27 4.33
N SER A 319 -21.23 -23.52 4.54
CA SER A 319 -20.56 -23.18 5.80
C SER A 319 -20.58 -21.68 6.06
N PHE A 320 -20.39 -20.87 5.01
CA PHE A 320 -20.44 -19.41 5.11
C PHE A 320 -21.84 -18.90 5.43
N GLU A 321 -22.89 -19.39 4.76
CA GLU A 321 -24.28 -19.00 4.97
C GLU A 321 -24.78 -19.31 6.39
N ASN A 322 -24.34 -20.44 6.94
CA ASN A 322 -24.76 -20.92 8.25
C ASN A 322 -23.82 -20.48 9.38
N TYR A 323 -22.78 -19.71 9.09
CA TYR A 323 -21.91 -19.17 10.13
C TYR A 323 -22.70 -18.17 10.98
N GLU A 324 -22.72 -18.43 12.29
CA GLU A 324 -23.47 -17.62 13.24
C GLU A 324 -22.64 -16.43 13.71
N ILE A 325 -23.22 -15.25 13.67
CA ILE A 325 -22.63 -14.00 14.16
C ILE A 325 -23.47 -13.42 15.29
N PRO A 326 -22.83 -12.83 16.32
CA PRO A 326 -23.55 -12.10 17.35
C PRO A 326 -24.38 -10.96 16.76
N THR A 327 -25.63 -10.87 17.16
CA THR A 327 -26.65 -10.01 16.55
C THR A 327 -27.25 -9.07 17.59
N PRO A 328 -27.36 -7.75 17.30
CA PRO A 328 -28.08 -6.82 18.14
C PRO A 328 -29.60 -6.98 18.02
N SER A 329 -30.32 -6.29 18.92
CA SER A 329 -31.76 -6.13 18.74
C SER A 329 -32.10 -5.43 17.42
N ASP A 330 -33.31 -5.64 16.90
CA ASP A 330 -33.77 -5.01 15.65
C ASP A 330 -33.66 -3.48 15.67
N ASN A 331 -33.85 -2.86 16.82
CA ASN A 331 -33.74 -1.41 16.97
C ASN A 331 -32.28 -0.92 16.82
N THR A 332 -31.34 -1.61 17.42
CA THR A 332 -29.90 -1.31 17.29
C THR A 332 -29.41 -1.61 15.87
N LEU A 333 -29.91 -2.69 15.24
CA LEU A 333 -29.54 -3.07 13.89
C LEU A 333 -29.93 -2.01 12.83
N GLN A 334 -30.99 -1.24 13.08
CA GLN A 334 -31.39 -0.14 12.20
C GLN A 334 -30.54 1.13 12.38
N GLN A 335 -29.81 1.24 13.48
CA GLN A 335 -28.93 2.38 13.78
C GLN A 335 -27.49 2.16 13.33
N LEU A 336 -27.07 0.92 13.13
CA LEU A 336 -25.77 0.49 12.61
C LEU A 336 -25.79 0.40 11.08
#